data_9879376b4da3b92545859be7c9d025e9
#
_entry.id   9879376b4da3b92545859be7c9d025e9
#
_cell.length_a   1.000
_cell.length_b   1.000
_cell.length_c   1.000
_cell.angle_alpha   90.00
_cell.angle_beta   90.00
_cell.angle_gamma   90.00
#
_symmetry.space_group_name_H-M   'P 1'
#
loop_
_entity.id
_entity.type
_entity.pdbx_description
1 polymer ?
#
loop_
_entity_poly.entity_id
_entity_poly.type
_entity_poly.pdbx_seq_one_letter_code
_entity_poly.pdbx_strand_id
1 'polypeptide(L)'
;MRRWVVRSAGLAVVVALVGIVYGCGGGGGVLTIDRIGKEDAPNTMTLQLNNSYTHQAATPSWADGFERLFTQFAEDHPDWKMELKIIPDDQTTQEQARLLEAARVGRAPDCANVDSFVVPQFIEQGALKPVDQYFTEEEKQDLFPFVSDVVTGDDGKMYAAWWATDLRVLYRRTDLVPEAPRTWDELIEYANAAEQKDSKVDGYLYNGGRWEGTTFDNLAHFWSQGGELVDEEGQPVFGEEPNRTYMLNELNFLKETVDSGASPQRVATIKNYDEFEAAAQAGTVAMFQGGDFQYPPLKESLPPEEFKKWEISFIPTMNPDDPQKTGTGGWTMGAFSDDPEKVKMCMEFTKDVFIGEGNQVTGQLPTSESLFDELPKFKEPIYDTFREGLKEGEARPGVPVYPEISNQIQIAIGTVLTGESTPEEALDEAYKNSLSAYEEQQK
;
A
#
# COMPACT_ATOMS: atom_id res chain seq x y z
N MET A 1 -35.79 -45.34 -51.03
CA MET A 1 -34.47 -44.91 -51.47
C MET A 1 -34.59 -43.55 -52.15
N ARG A 2 -34.29 -42.51 -51.48
CA ARG A 2 -34.01 -41.16 -52.02
C ARG A 2 -32.98 -40.52 -51.20
N ARG A 3 -31.74 -40.32 -51.71
CA ARG A 3 -30.61 -39.61 -51.17
C ARG A 3 -30.87 -38.10 -51.23
N TRP A 4 -30.79 -37.42 -50.10
CA TRP A 4 -30.73 -35.97 -50.06
C TRP A 4 -29.26 -35.55 -49.92
N VAL A 5 -28.80 -34.77 -50.89
CA VAL A 5 -27.52 -34.11 -50.90
C VAL A 5 -27.69 -32.78 -50.20
N VAL A 6 -27.01 -32.60 -49.09
CA VAL A 6 -26.93 -31.31 -48.41
C VAL A 6 -25.67 -30.59 -48.94
N ARG A 7 -25.90 -29.49 -49.65
CA ARG A 7 -24.87 -28.56 -50.05
C ARG A 7 -24.50 -27.66 -48.87
N SER A 8 -23.27 -27.78 -48.37
CA SER A 8 -22.68 -26.86 -47.41
C SER A 8 -22.23 -25.58 -48.14
N ALA A 9 -22.88 -24.46 -47.80
CA ALA A 9 -22.42 -23.14 -48.20
C ALA A 9 -21.35 -22.70 -47.19
N GLY A 10 -20.12 -22.60 -47.62
CA GLY A 10 -19.02 -22.04 -46.84
C GLY A 10 -19.18 -20.53 -46.73
N LEU A 11 -19.32 -20.05 -45.50
CA LEU A 11 -19.23 -18.62 -45.19
C LEU A 11 -17.74 -18.28 -44.98
N ALA A 12 -17.14 -17.59 -45.94
CA ALA A 12 -15.80 -17.04 -45.80
C ALA A 12 -15.91 -15.79 -44.93
N VAL A 13 -15.41 -15.89 -43.69
CA VAL A 13 -15.20 -14.74 -42.81
C VAL A 13 -13.90 -14.07 -43.25
N VAL A 14 -14.03 -12.92 -43.90
CA VAL A 14 -12.87 -12.02 -44.19
C VAL A 14 -12.57 -11.28 -42.88
N VAL A 15 -11.51 -11.72 -42.19
CA VAL A 15 -10.92 -10.96 -41.11
C VAL A 15 -10.11 -9.83 -41.75
N ALA A 16 -10.67 -8.62 -41.71
CA ALA A 16 -9.91 -7.42 -42.06
C ALA A 16 -8.92 -7.14 -40.92
N LEU A 17 -7.68 -7.52 -41.11
CA LEU A 17 -6.56 -7.02 -40.31
C LEU A 17 -6.40 -5.54 -40.63
N VAL A 18 -6.90 -4.69 -39.71
CA VAL A 18 -6.52 -3.29 -39.66
C VAL A 18 -5.08 -3.25 -39.15
N GLY A 19 -4.15 -3.23 -40.07
CA GLY A 19 -2.76 -2.94 -39.76
C GLY A 19 -2.65 -1.48 -39.37
N ILE A 20 -2.45 -1.23 -38.07
CA ILE A 20 -1.97 0.07 -37.61
C ILE A 20 -0.53 0.16 -38.12
N VAL A 21 -0.35 0.92 -39.17
CA VAL A 21 0.98 1.30 -39.67
C VAL A 21 1.54 2.29 -38.68
N TYR A 22 2.32 1.80 -37.70
CA TYR A 22 3.26 2.68 -37.00
C TYR A 22 4.26 3.18 -38.03
N GLY A 23 4.20 4.47 -38.32
CA GLY A 23 5.15 5.16 -39.18
C GLY A 23 6.56 4.98 -38.63
N CYS A 24 7.44 4.35 -39.41
CA CYS A 24 8.88 4.42 -39.22
C CYS A 24 9.35 5.85 -39.45
N GLY A 25 9.30 6.70 -38.40
CA GLY A 25 10.11 7.89 -38.29
C GLY A 25 11.31 7.52 -37.41
N GLY A 26 12.53 7.50 -38.01
CA GLY A 26 13.76 7.22 -37.28
C GLY A 26 14.06 8.32 -36.24
N GLY A 27 13.86 8.02 -35.01
CA GLY A 27 14.19 8.71 -33.80
C GLY A 27 13.53 7.88 -32.69
N GLY A 28 14.27 6.95 -32.05
CA GLY A 28 13.74 6.12 -30.98
C GLY A 28 13.13 7.02 -29.90
N GLY A 29 11.84 6.81 -29.59
CA GLY A 29 11.14 7.56 -28.53
C GLY A 29 11.93 7.51 -27.22
N VAL A 30 11.83 8.58 -26.44
CA VAL A 30 12.50 8.66 -25.12
C VAL A 30 11.82 7.78 -24.07
N LEU A 31 10.64 7.25 -24.35
CA LEU A 31 9.92 6.33 -23.49
C LEU A 31 9.49 5.09 -24.26
N THR A 32 9.76 3.92 -23.69
CA THR A 32 9.28 2.60 -24.14
C THR A 32 8.75 1.83 -22.94
N ILE A 33 8.18 0.64 -23.16
CA ILE A 33 7.65 -0.20 -22.09
C ILE A 33 8.70 -0.56 -21.02
N ASP A 34 9.97 -0.60 -21.39
CA ASP A 34 11.09 -1.07 -20.56
C ASP A 34 12.22 -0.04 -20.44
N ARG A 35 12.01 1.20 -20.89
CA ARG A 35 13.07 2.22 -20.88
C ARG A 35 12.55 3.64 -20.83
N ILE A 36 13.22 4.48 -20.01
CA ILE A 36 13.14 5.94 -20.01
C ILE A 36 14.49 6.47 -20.53
N GLY A 37 14.46 7.42 -21.44
CA GLY A 37 15.65 7.98 -22.09
C GLY A 37 15.94 7.37 -23.46
N LYS A 38 16.90 7.97 -24.18
CA LYS A 38 17.31 7.52 -25.50
C LYS A 38 18.10 6.22 -25.42
N GLU A 39 17.92 5.34 -26.41
CA GLU A 39 18.63 4.05 -26.46
C GLU A 39 20.16 4.20 -26.51
N ASP A 40 20.64 5.22 -27.17
CA ASP A 40 22.05 5.53 -27.33
C ASP A 40 22.63 6.48 -26.29
N ALA A 41 21.88 6.78 -25.21
CA ALA A 41 22.38 7.60 -24.11
C ALA A 41 23.63 6.93 -23.48
N PRO A 42 24.70 7.72 -23.19
CA PRO A 42 25.98 7.16 -22.74
C PRO A 42 25.96 6.53 -21.37
N ASN A 43 25.08 6.99 -20.48
CA ASN A 43 24.96 6.50 -19.11
C ASN A 43 23.71 5.62 -18.95
N THR A 44 23.81 4.55 -18.17
CA THR A 44 22.71 3.61 -17.92
C THR A 44 22.52 3.38 -16.44
N MET A 45 21.27 3.45 -15.98
CA MET A 45 20.84 3.04 -14.65
C MET A 45 19.73 2.00 -14.78
N THR A 46 19.74 0.97 -13.94
CA THR A 46 18.64 0.02 -13.82
C THR A 46 17.66 0.50 -12.74
N LEU A 47 16.36 0.51 -13.05
CA LEU A 47 15.31 1.05 -12.20
C LEU A 47 14.18 0.04 -12.03
N GLN A 48 13.86 -0.33 -10.79
CA GLN A 48 12.74 -1.21 -10.47
C GLN A 48 11.59 -0.42 -9.86
N LEU A 49 10.41 -0.47 -10.48
CA LEU A 49 9.22 0.25 -10.04
C LEU A 49 8.03 -0.70 -9.92
N ASN A 50 7.10 -0.39 -9.01
CA ASN A 50 5.80 -1.02 -8.96
C ASN A 50 4.94 -0.52 -10.13
N ASN A 51 4.12 -1.40 -10.70
CA ASN A 51 3.33 -1.10 -11.89
C ASN A 51 2.43 0.13 -11.73
N SER A 52 1.78 0.27 -10.59
CA SER A 52 0.91 1.43 -10.29
C SER A 52 1.61 2.79 -10.40
N TYR A 53 2.94 2.83 -10.30
CA TYR A 53 3.74 4.06 -10.34
C TYR A 53 4.51 4.20 -11.65
N THR A 54 3.91 3.72 -12.74
CA THR A 54 4.51 3.78 -14.07
C THR A 54 3.48 4.20 -15.12
N HIS A 55 3.96 4.46 -16.33
CA HIS A 55 3.12 4.68 -17.52
C HIS A 55 2.30 3.45 -17.95
N GLN A 56 2.37 2.35 -17.19
CA GLN A 56 1.59 1.12 -17.39
C GLN A 56 0.59 0.89 -16.24
N ALA A 57 0.37 1.89 -15.39
CA ALA A 57 -0.60 1.82 -14.30
C ALA A 57 -2.00 1.45 -14.83
N ALA A 58 -2.75 0.65 -14.02
CA ALA A 58 -4.10 0.27 -14.38
C ALA A 58 -5.08 1.46 -14.33
N THR A 59 -4.80 2.47 -13.51
CA THR A 59 -5.55 3.73 -13.43
C THR A 59 -5.11 4.65 -14.58
N PRO A 60 -5.99 4.97 -15.56
CA PRO A 60 -5.58 5.72 -16.75
C PRO A 60 -4.95 7.09 -16.46
N SER A 61 -5.51 7.85 -15.51
CA SER A 61 -4.97 9.17 -15.14
C SER A 61 -3.56 9.08 -14.54
N TRP A 62 -3.24 7.97 -13.84
CA TRP A 62 -1.90 7.72 -13.31
C TRP A 62 -0.93 7.36 -14.44
N ALA A 63 -1.35 6.46 -15.35
CA ALA A 63 -0.53 6.08 -16.49
C ALA A 63 -0.15 7.30 -17.33
N ASP A 64 -1.13 8.13 -17.72
CA ASP A 64 -0.92 9.36 -18.48
C ASP A 64 0.00 10.35 -17.72
N GLY A 65 -0.18 10.47 -16.41
CA GLY A 65 0.63 11.31 -15.55
C GLY A 65 2.10 10.87 -15.51
N PHE A 66 2.35 9.58 -15.29
CA PHE A 66 3.72 9.04 -15.28
C PHE A 66 4.35 9.02 -16.68
N GLU A 67 3.58 8.82 -17.76
CA GLU A 67 4.10 8.97 -19.12
C GLU A 67 4.65 10.38 -19.35
N ARG A 68 3.92 11.40 -18.92
CA ARG A 68 4.37 12.80 -18.99
C ARG A 68 5.63 13.03 -18.17
N LEU A 69 5.66 12.59 -16.91
CA LEU A 69 6.79 12.79 -15.99
C LEU A 69 8.05 12.08 -16.48
N PHE A 70 7.93 10.83 -16.93
CA PHE A 70 9.06 10.07 -17.44
C PHE A 70 9.61 10.66 -18.74
N THR A 71 8.73 11.16 -19.61
CA THR A 71 9.14 11.84 -20.86
C THR A 71 9.88 13.13 -20.54
N GLN A 72 9.36 13.95 -19.63
CA GLN A 72 10.00 15.20 -19.22
C GLN A 72 11.37 14.92 -18.60
N PHE A 73 11.47 13.94 -17.69
CA PHE A 73 12.72 13.57 -17.05
C PHE A 73 13.77 13.12 -18.10
N ALA A 74 13.36 12.33 -19.11
CA ALA A 74 14.24 11.89 -20.18
C ALA A 74 14.73 13.03 -21.07
N GLU A 75 13.92 14.09 -21.24
CA GLU A 75 14.30 15.29 -21.99
C GLU A 75 15.28 16.18 -21.21
N ASP A 76 15.12 16.25 -19.90
CA ASP A 76 15.97 17.04 -18.99
C ASP A 76 17.32 16.32 -18.74
N HIS A 77 17.35 14.97 -18.85
CA HIS A 77 18.55 14.15 -18.65
C HIS A 77 18.94 13.35 -19.92
N PRO A 78 19.25 14.02 -21.05
CA PRO A 78 19.44 13.36 -22.36
C PRO A 78 20.63 12.39 -22.44
N ASP A 79 21.57 12.49 -21.48
CA ASP A 79 22.75 11.64 -21.38
C ASP A 79 22.50 10.36 -20.55
N TRP A 80 21.28 10.19 -20.01
CA TRP A 80 20.91 9.04 -19.23
C TRP A 80 19.79 8.22 -19.87
N LYS A 81 19.86 6.92 -19.67
CA LYS A 81 18.74 6.00 -19.87
C LYS A 81 18.53 5.14 -18.63
N MET A 82 17.28 4.86 -18.31
CA MET A 82 16.87 3.96 -17.26
C MET A 82 16.27 2.70 -17.88
N GLU A 83 16.85 1.55 -17.60
CA GLU A 83 16.30 0.25 -17.95
C GLU A 83 15.30 -0.15 -16.86
N LEU A 84 14.02 -0.26 -17.26
CA LEU A 84 12.92 -0.48 -16.33
C LEU A 84 12.69 -1.97 -16.08
N LYS A 85 12.59 -2.34 -14.81
CA LYS A 85 11.96 -3.57 -14.34
C LYS A 85 10.66 -3.19 -13.63
N ILE A 86 9.53 -3.49 -14.24
CA ILE A 86 8.21 -3.20 -13.66
C ILE A 86 7.70 -4.43 -12.93
N ILE A 87 7.31 -4.24 -11.66
CA ILE A 87 6.81 -5.28 -10.78
C ILE A 87 5.28 -5.19 -10.74
N PRO A 88 4.56 -6.28 -11.09
CA PRO A 88 3.11 -6.33 -10.92
C PRO A 88 2.69 -6.08 -9.47
N ASP A 89 1.58 -5.36 -9.28
CA ASP A 89 1.15 -4.91 -7.94
C ASP A 89 0.84 -6.08 -6.99
N ASP A 90 0.37 -7.21 -7.51
CA ASP A 90 0.12 -8.44 -6.74
C ASP A 90 1.39 -9.20 -6.32
N GLN A 91 2.57 -8.76 -6.76
CA GLN A 91 3.88 -9.38 -6.47
C GLN A 91 4.79 -8.51 -5.61
N THR A 92 4.40 -7.29 -5.29
CA THR A 92 5.25 -6.29 -4.61
C THR A 92 5.83 -6.81 -3.30
N THR A 93 5.03 -7.42 -2.43
CA THR A 93 5.50 -7.96 -1.14
C THR A 93 6.57 -9.06 -1.31
N GLN A 94 6.35 -9.97 -2.25
CA GLN A 94 7.31 -11.06 -2.52
C GLN A 94 8.59 -10.52 -3.15
N GLU A 95 8.48 -9.46 -3.93
CA GLU A 95 9.62 -8.85 -4.61
C GLU A 95 10.56 -8.13 -3.63
N GLN A 96 10.06 -7.62 -2.49
CA GLN A 96 10.92 -7.03 -1.46
C GLN A 96 11.95 -8.05 -0.92
N ALA A 97 11.53 -9.28 -0.64
CA ALA A 97 12.44 -10.34 -0.22
C ALA A 97 13.46 -10.70 -1.31
N ARG A 98 13.03 -10.76 -2.58
CA ARG A 98 13.94 -11.01 -3.72
C ARG A 98 14.92 -9.88 -3.92
N LEU A 99 14.49 -8.62 -3.74
CA LEU A 99 15.33 -7.44 -3.85
C LEU A 99 16.45 -7.45 -2.79
N LEU A 100 16.11 -7.81 -1.55
CA LEU A 100 17.08 -7.95 -0.46
C LEU A 100 18.12 -9.03 -0.78
N GLU A 101 17.69 -10.21 -1.24
CA GLU A 101 18.62 -11.27 -1.63
C GLU A 101 19.49 -10.85 -2.84
N ALA A 102 18.92 -10.13 -3.81
CA ALA A 102 19.68 -9.61 -4.92
C ALA A 102 20.74 -8.59 -4.46
N ALA A 103 20.41 -7.72 -3.49
CA ALA A 103 21.34 -6.77 -2.91
C ALA A 103 22.52 -7.45 -2.21
N ARG A 104 22.27 -8.52 -1.44
CA ARG A 104 23.31 -9.31 -0.76
C ARG A 104 24.37 -9.89 -1.70
N VAL A 105 23.99 -10.18 -2.93
CA VAL A 105 24.90 -10.75 -3.96
C VAL A 105 25.32 -9.75 -5.01
N GLY A 106 25.07 -8.45 -4.80
CA GLY A 106 25.46 -7.36 -5.72
C GLY A 106 24.72 -7.40 -7.07
N ARG A 107 23.46 -7.86 -7.08
CA ARG A 107 22.61 -7.98 -8.29
C ARG A 107 21.32 -7.17 -8.18
N ALA A 108 21.17 -6.32 -7.16
CA ALA A 108 20.05 -5.40 -7.08
C ALA A 108 20.09 -4.41 -8.26
N PRO A 109 18.95 -3.85 -8.68
CA PRO A 109 18.92 -2.71 -9.57
C PRO A 109 19.64 -1.51 -8.92
N ASP A 110 20.07 -0.53 -9.71
CA ASP A 110 20.75 0.65 -9.17
C ASP A 110 19.80 1.47 -8.28
N CYS A 111 18.50 1.48 -8.59
CA CYS A 111 17.46 2.22 -7.91
C CYS A 111 16.16 1.42 -7.89
N ALA A 112 15.44 1.39 -6.77
CA ALA A 112 14.19 0.61 -6.67
C ALA A 112 13.18 1.20 -5.69
N ASN A 113 11.87 0.92 -5.95
CA ASN A 113 10.84 1.05 -4.93
C ASN A 113 11.09 0.05 -3.80
N VAL A 114 11.12 0.54 -2.57
CA VAL A 114 11.23 -0.24 -1.34
C VAL A 114 10.03 0.10 -0.46
N ASP A 115 9.32 -0.91 0.03
CA ASP A 115 8.24 -0.70 0.98
C ASP A 115 8.83 -0.25 2.32
N SER A 116 8.19 0.73 2.96
CA SER A 116 8.68 1.36 4.18
C SER A 116 8.98 0.37 5.31
N PHE A 117 8.19 -0.69 5.46
CA PHE A 117 8.38 -1.66 6.55
C PHE A 117 9.64 -2.50 6.46
N VAL A 118 10.25 -2.62 5.29
CA VAL A 118 11.51 -3.36 5.11
C VAL A 118 12.74 -2.45 5.02
N VAL A 119 12.58 -1.14 4.93
CA VAL A 119 13.70 -0.19 4.84
C VAL A 119 14.71 -0.36 5.99
N PRO A 120 14.29 -0.45 7.27
CA PRO A 120 15.24 -0.67 8.36
C PRO A 120 16.08 -1.94 8.20
N GLN A 121 15.47 -3.04 7.75
CA GLN A 121 16.19 -4.28 7.47
C GLN A 121 17.21 -4.12 6.33
N PHE A 122 16.88 -3.35 5.29
CA PHE A 122 17.81 -3.07 4.19
C PHE A 122 18.98 -2.19 4.65
N ILE A 123 18.74 -1.25 5.57
CA ILE A 123 19.77 -0.42 6.19
C ILE A 123 20.72 -1.29 7.03
N GLU A 124 20.18 -2.09 7.95
CA GLU A 124 20.94 -2.97 8.84
C GLU A 124 21.87 -3.93 8.06
N GLN A 125 21.38 -4.45 6.93
CA GLN A 125 22.15 -5.35 6.08
C GLN A 125 23.11 -4.63 5.13
N GLY A 126 23.20 -3.29 5.18
CA GLY A 126 24.06 -2.48 4.32
C GLY A 126 23.68 -2.54 2.83
N ALA A 127 22.44 -2.91 2.53
CA ALA A 127 21.95 -3.02 1.16
C ALA A 127 21.72 -1.66 0.50
N LEU A 128 21.27 -0.67 1.26
CA LEU A 128 21.01 0.69 0.79
C LEU A 128 22.26 1.58 0.93
N LYS A 129 22.34 2.57 0.05
CA LYS A 129 23.39 3.61 0.11
C LYS A 129 22.85 4.86 0.80
N PRO A 130 23.71 5.60 1.56
CA PRO A 130 23.31 6.87 2.15
C PRO A 130 22.91 7.88 1.07
N VAL A 131 21.80 8.57 1.29
CA VAL A 131 21.23 9.56 0.36
C VAL A 131 21.03 10.93 0.98
N ASP A 132 21.37 11.12 2.25
CA ASP A 132 21.18 12.35 3.03
C ASP A 132 21.81 13.59 2.38
N GLN A 133 22.93 13.44 1.67
CA GLN A 133 23.61 14.54 0.98
C GLN A 133 22.81 15.10 -0.22
N TYR A 134 21.77 14.42 -0.68
CA TYR A 134 20.90 14.87 -1.76
C TYR A 134 19.68 15.65 -1.24
N PHE A 135 19.51 15.75 0.07
CA PHE A 135 18.43 16.47 0.74
C PHE A 135 18.97 17.58 1.61
N THR A 136 18.36 18.75 1.54
CA THR A 136 18.69 19.89 2.42
C THR A 136 18.18 19.62 3.83
N GLU A 137 18.72 20.34 4.83
CA GLU A 137 18.22 20.24 6.21
C GLU A 137 16.76 20.70 6.32
N GLU A 138 16.31 21.63 5.48
CA GLU A 138 14.94 22.11 5.42
C GLU A 138 14.01 20.99 4.90
N GLU A 139 14.37 20.30 3.81
CA GLU A 139 13.61 19.16 3.30
C GLU A 139 13.50 18.03 4.32
N LYS A 140 14.57 17.76 5.08
CA LYS A 140 14.55 16.72 6.14
C LYS A 140 13.67 17.12 7.33
N GLN A 141 13.68 18.40 7.72
CA GLN A 141 12.87 18.91 8.83
C GLN A 141 11.38 19.01 8.48
N ASP A 142 11.04 19.06 7.20
CA ASP A 142 9.67 19.09 6.71
C ASP A 142 8.99 17.70 6.67
N LEU A 143 9.76 16.63 6.88
CA LEU A 143 9.20 15.27 6.93
C LEU A 143 8.40 15.04 8.21
N PHE A 144 7.31 14.27 8.11
CA PHE A 144 6.62 13.77 9.29
C PHE A 144 7.58 12.96 10.18
N PRO A 145 7.47 13.01 11.53
CA PRO A 145 8.41 12.33 12.43
C PRO A 145 8.60 10.84 12.15
N PHE A 146 7.51 10.09 11.91
CA PHE A 146 7.57 8.66 11.62
C PHE A 146 8.38 8.31 10.35
N VAL A 147 8.50 9.27 9.42
CA VAL A 147 9.31 9.08 8.20
C VAL A 147 10.79 8.98 8.56
N SER A 148 11.26 9.96 9.36
CA SER A 148 12.66 10.02 9.80
C SER A 148 13.06 8.75 10.57
N ASP A 149 12.18 8.23 11.42
CA ASP A 149 12.43 7.03 12.23
C ASP A 149 12.67 5.78 11.38
N VAL A 150 12.03 5.71 10.20
CA VAL A 150 12.14 4.54 9.30
C VAL A 150 13.32 4.65 8.33
N VAL A 151 13.57 5.85 7.78
CA VAL A 151 14.58 6.00 6.71
C VAL A 151 15.98 6.35 7.21
N THR A 152 16.16 6.59 8.52
CA THR A 152 17.44 6.98 9.12
C THR A 152 18.08 5.79 9.83
N GLY A 153 19.34 5.52 9.50
CA GLY A 153 20.12 4.50 10.18
C GLY A 153 20.72 4.98 11.50
N ASP A 154 21.31 4.08 12.28
CA ASP A 154 21.96 4.35 13.57
C ASP A 154 23.11 5.36 13.46
N ASP A 155 23.69 5.52 12.27
CA ASP A 155 24.74 6.51 11.99
C ASP A 155 24.19 7.93 11.75
N GLY A 156 22.88 8.11 11.86
CA GLY A 156 22.16 9.38 11.67
C GLY A 156 22.01 9.81 10.21
N LYS A 157 22.30 8.93 9.24
CA LYS A 157 22.14 9.23 7.83
C LYS A 157 20.83 8.67 7.28
N MET A 158 20.28 9.37 6.30
CA MET A 158 19.12 8.94 5.53
C MET A 158 19.54 7.96 4.43
N TYR A 159 18.81 6.85 4.28
CA TYR A 159 19.12 5.75 3.35
C TYR A 159 18.07 5.52 2.27
N ALA A 160 16.90 6.11 2.41
CA ALA A 160 15.84 6.04 1.41
C ALA A 160 15.07 7.36 1.34
N ALA A 161 14.54 7.68 0.17
CA ALA A 161 13.63 8.80 -0.01
C ALA A 161 12.18 8.28 0.04
N TRP A 162 11.47 8.53 1.13
CA TRP A 162 10.07 8.13 1.27
C TRP A 162 9.20 9.20 0.59
N TRP A 163 8.60 8.86 -0.53
CA TRP A 163 7.87 9.82 -1.37
C TRP A 163 6.35 9.75 -1.22
N ALA A 164 5.80 8.57 -0.90
CA ALA A 164 4.37 8.36 -0.71
C ALA A 164 4.12 7.64 0.61
N THR A 165 3.30 8.24 1.46
CA THR A 165 2.77 7.60 2.66
C THR A 165 1.29 7.30 2.51
N ASP A 166 0.75 6.55 3.43
CA ASP A 166 -0.65 6.18 3.51
C ASP A 166 -1.14 6.13 4.96
N LEU A 167 -2.42 6.11 5.13
CA LEU A 167 -3.06 5.83 6.43
C LEU A 167 -4.30 4.96 6.22
N ARG A 168 -4.74 4.32 7.30
CA ARG A 168 -5.96 3.50 7.31
C ARG A 168 -7.14 4.32 7.78
N VAL A 169 -8.26 4.17 7.06
CA VAL A 169 -9.50 4.93 7.26
C VAL A 169 -10.72 4.04 7.11
N LEU A 170 -11.84 4.52 7.61
CA LEU A 170 -13.16 3.91 7.41
C LEU A 170 -13.92 4.67 6.31
N TYR A 171 -14.26 3.98 5.24
CA TYR A 171 -15.21 4.44 4.23
C TYR A 171 -16.62 4.05 4.62
N ARG A 172 -17.59 4.96 4.52
CA ARG A 172 -19.00 4.70 4.82
C ARG A 172 -19.95 5.35 3.84
N ARG A 173 -21.03 4.68 3.54
CA ARG A 173 -22.17 5.20 2.77
C ARG A 173 -23.13 5.94 3.69
N THR A 174 -23.23 7.24 3.54
CA THR A 174 -24.07 8.11 4.40
C THR A 174 -25.58 7.88 4.25
N ASP A 175 -26.02 7.33 3.13
CA ASP A 175 -27.42 6.93 2.92
C ASP A 175 -27.79 5.64 3.69
N LEU A 176 -26.82 4.84 4.08
CA LEU A 176 -27.01 3.61 4.87
C LEU A 176 -26.58 3.82 6.33
N VAL A 177 -25.46 4.46 6.54
CA VAL A 177 -24.81 4.77 7.82
C VAL A 177 -24.62 6.29 7.92
N PRO A 178 -25.60 7.05 8.40
CA PRO A 178 -25.57 8.52 8.39
C PRO A 178 -24.48 9.13 9.28
N GLU A 179 -24.16 8.48 10.40
CA GLU A 179 -23.17 8.94 11.37
C GLU A 179 -21.94 8.03 11.33
N ALA A 180 -20.75 8.61 11.51
CA ALA A 180 -19.51 7.84 11.61
C ALA A 180 -19.47 7.10 12.94
N PRO A 181 -19.25 5.77 12.97
CA PRO A 181 -19.05 5.05 14.22
C PRO A 181 -17.76 5.52 14.89
N ARG A 182 -17.81 5.73 16.19
CA ARG A 182 -16.66 6.14 17.01
C ARG A 182 -16.05 4.98 17.78
N THR A 183 -16.88 3.95 18.07
CA THR A 183 -16.48 2.75 18.80
C THR A 183 -16.75 1.49 18.00
N TRP A 184 -16.12 0.39 18.40
CA TRP A 184 -16.35 -0.94 17.82
C TRP A 184 -17.81 -1.37 17.94
N ASP A 185 -18.44 -1.09 19.09
CA ASP A 185 -19.87 -1.40 19.33
C ASP A 185 -20.77 -0.62 18.37
N GLU A 186 -20.50 0.68 18.17
CA GLU A 186 -21.24 1.50 17.20
C GLU A 186 -21.03 1.01 15.76
N LEU A 187 -19.81 0.57 15.41
CA LEU A 187 -19.53 0.00 14.08
C LEU A 187 -20.37 -1.25 13.83
N ILE A 188 -20.39 -2.19 14.77
CA ILE A 188 -21.19 -3.41 14.69
C ILE A 188 -22.69 -3.08 14.62
N GLU A 189 -23.17 -2.18 15.46
CA GLU A 189 -24.57 -1.73 15.46
C GLU A 189 -24.98 -1.15 14.10
N TYR A 190 -24.16 -0.23 13.56
CA TYR A 190 -24.45 0.45 12.29
C TYR A 190 -24.34 -0.47 11.09
N ALA A 191 -23.39 -1.41 11.10
CA ALA A 191 -23.25 -2.42 10.07
C ALA A 191 -24.48 -3.32 10.00
N ASN A 192 -24.94 -3.84 11.16
CA ASN A 192 -26.15 -4.66 11.25
C ASN A 192 -27.42 -3.87 10.85
N ALA A 193 -27.52 -2.60 11.21
CA ALA A 193 -28.62 -1.74 10.83
C ALA A 193 -28.66 -1.50 9.28
N ALA A 194 -27.50 -1.36 8.66
CA ALA A 194 -27.39 -1.21 7.20
C ALA A 194 -27.86 -2.47 6.46
N GLU A 195 -27.48 -3.66 6.91
CA GLU A 195 -27.94 -4.94 6.33
C GLU A 195 -29.44 -5.15 6.52
N GLN A 196 -30.00 -4.78 7.68
CA GLN A 196 -31.44 -4.84 7.91
C GLN A 196 -32.21 -3.89 6.99
N LYS A 197 -31.62 -2.74 6.64
CA LYS A 197 -32.21 -1.77 5.70
C LYS A 197 -32.18 -2.25 4.26
N ASP A 198 -31.09 -2.90 3.86
CA ASP A 198 -30.94 -3.52 2.53
C ASP A 198 -30.11 -4.82 2.65
N SER A 199 -30.80 -5.96 2.59
CA SER A 199 -30.19 -7.30 2.71
C SER A 199 -29.24 -7.71 1.57
N LYS A 200 -29.01 -6.83 0.58
CA LYS A 200 -28.03 -7.03 -0.50
C LYS A 200 -26.70 -6.35 -0.21
N VAL A 201 -26.63 -5.63 0.89
CA VAL A 201 -25.48 -4.85 1.28
C VAL A 201 -24.79 -5.56 2.45
N ASP A 202 -23.49 -5.80 2.33
CA ASP A 202 -22.66 -6.20 3.46
C ASP A 202 -22.47 -4.99 4.39
N GLY A 203 -22.59 -5.19 5.70
CA GLY A 203 -22.50 -4.11 6.69
C GLY A 203 -21.10 -3.52 6.75
N TYR A 204 -20.09 -4.38 6.94
CA TYR A 204 -18.70 -3.99 7.10
C TYR A 204 -17.74 -4.98 6.43
N LEU A 205 -16.81 -4.47 5.62
CA LEU A 205 -15.76 -5.25 4.98
C LEU A 205 -14.37 -4.80 5.44
N TYR A 206 -13.48 -5.77 5.62
CA TYR A 206 -12.07 -5.57 5.92
C TYR A 206 -11.23 -6.75 5.43
N ASN A 207 -9.91 -6.60 5.40
CA ASN A 207 -8.97 -7.66 5.07
C ASN A 207 -8.82 -8.63 6.25
N GLY A 208 -9.17 -9.90 6.06
CA GLY A 208 -9.00 -10.97 7.03
C GLY A 208 -8.28 -12.20 6.44
N GLY A 209 -7.95 -12.16 5.14
CA GLY A 209 -7.19 -13.20 4.44
C GLY A 209 -5.69 -13.10 4.69
N ARG A 210 -4.93 -14.12 4.29
CA ARG A 210 -3.49 -14.21 4.59
C ARG A 210 -2.66 -13.36 3.62
N TRP A 211 -2.33 -12.13 4.01
CA TRP A 211 -1.40 -11.21 3.34
C TRP A 211 -1.05 -10.04 4.28
N GLU A 212 0.00 -9.27 3.97
CA GLU A 212 0.50 -8.18 4.83
C GLU A 212 -0.56 -7.14 5.17
N GLY A 213 -1.43 -6.77 4.21
CA GLY A 213 -2.50 -5.79 4.46
C GLY A 213 -3.46 -6.20 5.57
N THR A 214 -3.65 -7.50 5.83
CA THR A 214 -4.51 -7.97 6.94
C THR A 214 -3.93 -7.56 8.30
N THR A 215 -2.63 -7.78 8.52
CA THR A 215 -1.98 -7.29 9.75
C THR A 215 -2.01 -5.78 9.79
N PHE A 216 -1.53 -5.14 8.76
CA PHE A 216 -1.33 -3.70 8.75
C PHE A 216 -2.63 -2.91 8.92
N ASP A 217 -3.72 -3.31 8.26
CA ASP A 217 -5.00 -2.63 8.38
C ASP A 217 -5.59 -2.76 9.80
N ASN A 218 -5.45 -3.94 10.41
CA ASN A 218 -6.08 -4.22 11.70
C ASN A 218 -5.25 -3.74 12.91
N LEU A 219 -3.92 -3.53 12.78
CA LEU A 219 -3.08 -3.03 13.87
C LEU A 219 -3.55 -1.68 14.46
N ALA A 220 -4.31 -0.87 13.73
CA ALA A 220 -4.93 0.34 14.26
C ALA A 220 -5.77 0.07 15.52
N HIS A 221 -6.47 -1.07 15.57
CA HIS A 221 -7.27 -1.51 16.72
C HIS A 221 -6.40 -1.88 17.94
N PHE A 222 -5.24 -2.45 17.70
CA PHE A 222 -4.27 -2.80 18.73
C PHE A 222 -3.55 -1.55 19.27
N TRP A 223 -3.02 -0.72 18.37
CA TRP A 223 -2.29 0.50 18.72
C TRP A 223 -3.14 1.55 19.43
N SER A 224 -4.43 1.67 19.11
CA SER A 224 -5.34 2.59 19.79
C SER A 224 -5.51 2.29 21.28
N GLN A 225 -5.23 1.06 21.70
CA GLN A 225 -5.23 0.64 23.10
C GLN A 225 -3.88 0.86 23.80
N GLY A 226 -2.84 1.32 23.05
CA GLY A 226 -1.46 1.45 23.53
C GLY A 226 -0.65 0.17 23.36
N GLY A 227 -1.03 -0.71 22.42
CA GLY A 227 -0.34 -1.97 22.14
C GLY A 227 1.01 -1.78 21.46
N GLU A 228 1.98 -2.60 21.85
CA GLU A 228 3.32 -2.70 21.26
C GLU A 228 3.58 -4.13 20.77
N LEU A 229 4.01 -4.25 19.50
CA LEU A 229 4.33 -5.57 18.93
C LEU A 229 5.67 -6.11 19.40
N VAL A 230 6.64 -5.22 19.55
CA VAL A 230 8.02 -5.52 19.95
C VAL A 230 8.49 -4.51 20.99
N ASP A 231 9.48 -4.89 21.80
CA ASP A 231 10.20 -3.98 22.70
C ASP A 231 11.33 -3.22 21.97
N GLU A 232 12.11 -2.43 22.75
CA GLU A 232 13.24 -1.65 22.23
C GLU A 232 14.35 -2.51 21.63
N GLU A 233 14.49 -3.76 22.05
CA GLU A 233 15.43 -4.75 21.54
C GLU A 233 14.89 -5.51 20.32
N GLY A 234 13.64 -5.24 19.90
CA GLY A 234 12.97 -5.90 18.78
C GLY A 234 12.41 -7.28 19.10
N GLN A 235 12.35 -7.66 20.39
CA GLN A 235 11.74 -8.91 20.82
C GLN A 235 10.21 -8.78 20.76
N PRO A 236 9.50 -9.81 20.24
CA PRO A 236 8.03 -9.82 20.28
C PRO A 236 7.50 -9.74 21.71
N VAL A 237 6.56 -8.80 21.96
CA VAL A 237 5.91 -8.61 23.29
C VAL A 237 4.37 -8.59 23.20
N PHE A 238 3.79 -8.74 22.03
CA PHE A 238 2.33 -8.71 21.83
C PHE A 238 1.57 -9.85 22.53
N GLY A 239 2.25 -10.92 22.99
CA GLY A 239 1.70 -12.01 23.81
C GLY A 239 1.91 -11.82 25.32
N GLU A 240 2.50 -10.71 25.77
CA GLU A 240 2.74 -10.39 27.18
C GLU A 240 1.83 -9.25 27.64
N GLU A 241 1.47 -9.22 28.94
CA GLU A 241 0.66 -8.11 29.47
C GLU A 241 1.46 -6.80 29.52
N PRO A 242 0.86 -5.64 29.14
CA PRO A 242 -0.56 -5.48 28.82
C PRO A 242 -0.93 -5.77 27.36
N ASN A 243 0.04 -5.93 26.45
CA ASN A 243 -0.15 -6.09 25.01
C ASN A 243 -1.02 -7.32 24.66
N ARG A 244 -0.88 -8.41 25.45
CA ARG A 244 -1.72 -9.59 25.32
C ARG A 244 -3.21 -9.26 25.41
N THR A 245 -3.60 -8.48 26.42
CA THR A 245 -4.99 -8.05 26.59
C THR A 245 -5.45 -7.24 25.38
N TYR A 246 -4.65 -6.33 24.86
CA TYR A 246 -4.98 -5.48 23.70
C TYR A 246 -5.15 -6.31 22.41
N MET A 247 -4.28 -7.26 22.17
CA MET A 247 -4.39 -8.16 21.01
C MET A 247 -5.59 -9.10 21.12
N LEU A 248 -5.91 -9.60 22.32
CA LEU A 248 -7.13 -10.38 22.57
C LEU A 248 -8.39 -9.56 22.32
N ASN A 249 -8.43 -8.31 22.73
CA ASN A 249 -9.56 -7.43 22.46
C ASN A 249 -9.78 -7.25 20.95
N GLU A 250 -8.71 -7.03 20.18
CA GLU A 250 -8.78 -6.93 18.72
C GLU A 250 -9.32 -8.22 18.09
N LEU A 251 -8.73 -9.39 18.43
CA LEU A 251 -9.17 -10.67 17.88
C LEU A 251 -10.64 -10.99 18.25
N ASN A 252 -11.08 -10.64 19.44
CA ASN A 252 -12.49 -10.78 19.86
C ASN A 252 -13.40 -9.82 19.09
N PHE A 253 -12.98 -8.57 18.87
CA PHE A 253 -13.73 -7.62 18.06
C PHE A 253 -13.91 -8.13 16.62
N LEU A 254 -12.84 -8.56 15.95
CA LEU A 254 -12.90 -9.10 14.59
C LEU A 254 -13.83 -10.32 14.54
N LYS A 255 -13.76 -11.22 15.52
CA LYS A 255 -14.67 -12.36 15.66
C LYS A 255 -16.12 -11.91 15.79
N GLU A 256 -16.39 -10.94 16.67
CA GLU A 256 -17.74 -10.41 16.92
C GLU A 256 -18.34 -9.79 15.65
N THR A 257 -17.55 -9.13 14.78
CA THR A 257 -18.08 -8.61 13.51
C THR A 257 -18.71 -9.71 12.67
N VAL A 258 -18.11 -10.92 12.66
CA VAL A 258 -18.62 -12.07 11.90
C VAL A 258 -19.75 -12.78 12.63
N ASP A 259 -19.59 -13.02 13.94
CA ASP A 259 -20.58 -13.75 14.74
C ASP A 259 -21.91 -12.98 14.86
N SER A 260 -21.88 -11.66 14.91
CA SER A 260 -23.06 -10.79 14.91
C SER A 260 -23.71 -10.60 13.55
N GLY A 261 -23.03 -10.97 12.46
CA GLY A 261 -23.46 -10.72 11.10
C GLY A 261 -23.09 -9.35 10.54
N ALA A 262 -22.45 -8.47 11.31
CA ALA A 262 -21.99 -7.16 10.84
C ALA A 262 -21.00 -7.27 9.64
N SER A 263 -20.27 -8.37 9.58
CA SER A 263 -19.39 -8.72 8.45
C SER A 263 -19.72 -10.11 7.92
N PRO A 264 -19.70 -10.30 6.59
CA PRO A 264 -19.91 -11.61 6.01
C PRO A 264 -18.69 -12.53 6.26
N GLN A 265 -18.92 -13.84 6.40
CA GLN A 265 -17.87 -14.84 6.62
C GLN A 265 -16.70 -14.75 5.62
N ARG A 266 -16.97 -14.26 4.39
CA ARG A 266 -15.93 -14.12 3.35
C ARG A 266 -14.81 -13.14 3.69
N VAL A 267 -14.96 -12.24 4.69
CA VAL A 267 -13.86 -11.36 5.11
C VAL A 267 -12.60 -12.16 5.47
N ALA A 268 -12.74 -13.37 5.99
CA ALA A 268 -11.63 -14.29 6.28
C ALA A 268 -10.79 -14.67 5.03
N THR A 269 -11.24 -14.36 3.82
CA THR A 269 -10.54 -14.67 2.57
C THR A 269 -10.13 -13.45 1.76
N ILE A 270 -10.60 -12.26 2.15
CA ILE A 270 -10.25 -11.00 1.46
C ILE A 270 -8.78 -10.67 1.75
N LYS A 271 -8.01 -10.49 0.67
CA LYS A 271 -6.56 -10.24 0.72
C LYS A 271 -6.11 -9.24 -0.35
N ASN A 272 -6.96 -8.27 -0.67
CA ASN A 272 -6.68 -7.15 -1.56
C ASN A 272 -7.73 -6.07 -1.37
N TYR A 273 -7.45 -4.88 -1.86
CA TYR A 273 -8.35 -3.73 -1.78
C TYR A 273 -9.36 -3.66 -2.94
N ASP A 274 -9.12 -4.37 -4.05
CA ASP A 274 -9.98 -4.37 -5.24
C ASP A 274 -11.39 -4.89 -4.92
N GLU A 275 -11.52 -5.81 -3.96
CA GLU A 275 -12.82 -6.34 -3.52
C GLU A 275 -13.67 -5.26 -2.85
N PHE A 276 -13.07 -4.33 -2.10
CA PHE A 276 -13.78 -3.22 -1.48
C PHE A 276 -14.25 -2.22 -2.53
N GLU A 277 -13.37 -1.87 -3.48
CA GLU A 277 -13.69 -0.97 -4.57
C GLU A 277 -14.78 -1.55 -5.46
N ALA A 278 -14.70 -2.84 -5.80
CA ALA A 278 -15.74 -3.52 -6.57
C ALA A 278 -17.09 -3.54 -5.83
N ALA A 279 -17.08 -3.80 -4.51
CA ALA A 279 -18.28 -3.78 -3.68
C ALA A 279 -18.87 -2.35 -3.58
N ALA A 280 -18.02 -1.34 -3.43
CA ALA A 280 -18.42 0.06 -3.42
C ALA A 280 -19.04 0.49 -4.77
N GLN A 281 -18.40 0.13 -5.89
CA GLN A 281 -18.91 0.39 -7.24
C GLN A 281 -20.23 -0.31 -7.51
N ALA A 282 -20.39 -1.55 -7.02
CA ALA A 282 -21.63 -2.30 -7.13
C ALA A 282 -22.73 -1.81 -6.17
N GLY A 283 -22.40 -0.95 -5.21
CA GLY A 283 -23.32 -0.48 -4.16
C GLY A 283 -23.71 -1.55 -3.15
N THR A 284 -22.87 -2.58 -2.98
CA THR A 284 -23.14 -3.77 -2.14
C THR A 284 -22.42 -3.78 -0.79
N VAL A 285 -21.86 -2.65 -0.37
CA VAL A 285 -21.21 -2.50 0.95
C VAL A 285 -21.63 -1.18 1.60
N ALA A 286 -21.86 -1.19 2.90
CA ALA A 286 -22.18 0.01 3.67
C ALA A 286 -20.93 0.70 4.23
N MET A 287 -19.99 -0.08 4.76
CA MET A 287 -18.71 0.39 5.28
C MET A 287 -17.59 -0.57 4.90
N PHE A 288 -16.39 -0.03 4.69
CA PHE A 288 -15.17 -0.84 4.59
C PHE A 288 -13.96 -0.11 5.18
N GLN A 289 -13.06 -0.88 5.76
CA GLN A 289 -11.76 -0.39 6.20
C GLN A 289 -10.76 -0.49 5.07
N GLY A 290 -10.14 0.62 4.72
CA GLY A 290 -9.19 0.68 3.62
C GLY A 290 -8.14 1.76 3.83
N GLY A 291 -7.41 2.11 2.77
CA GLY A 291 -6.43 3.18 2.79
C GLY A 291 -6.90 4.44 2.08
N ASP A 292 -6.28 5.58 2.39
CA ASP A 292 -6.52 6.86 1.72
C ASP A 292 -6.30 6.76 0.19
N PHE A 293 -5.36 5.89 -0.24
CA PHE A 293 -5.04 5.66 -1.65
C PHE A 293 -6.21 5.12 -2.48
N GLN A 294 -7.27 4.60 -1.84
CA GLN A 294 -8.50 4.17 -2.52
C GLN A 294 -9.44 5.34 -2.85
N TYR A 295 -9.24 6.51 -2.23
CA TYR A 295 -10.09 7.68 -2.48
C TYR A 295 -10.04 8.18 -3.93
N PRO A 296 -8.85 8.42 -4.55
CA PRO A 296 -8.80 8.90 -5.93
C PRO A 296 -9.42 7.93 -6.95
N PRO A 297 -9.09 6.62 -6.99
CA PRO A 297 -9.71 5.70 -7.94
C PRO A 297 -11.21 5.50 -7.68
N LEU A 298 -11.66 5.50 -6.43
CA LEU A 298 -13.09 5.41 -6.12
C LEU A 298 -13.85 6.64 -6.64
N LYS A 299 -13.27 7.84 -6.47
CA LYS A 299 -13.82 9.10 -7.00
C LYS A 299 -13.88 9.11 -8.53
N GLU A 300 -12.88 8.54 -9.21
CA GLU A 300 -12.83 8.47 -10.67
C GLU A 300 -13.81 7.43 -11.25
N SER A 301 -13.99 6.31 -10.56
CA SER A 301 -14.81 5.18 -11.05
C SER A 301 -16.30 5.33 -10.78
N LEU A 302 -16.70 6.03 -9.72
CA LEU A 302 -18.11 6.22 -9.36
C LEU A 302 -18.74 7.41 -10.09
N PRO A 303 -20.03 7.31 -10.53
CA PRO A 303 -20.80 8.47 -10.92
C PRO A 303 -20.79 9.53 -9.78
N PRO A 304 -20.71 10.84 -10.09
CA PRO A 304 -20.62 11.88 -9.06
C PRO A 304 -21.71 11.82 -7.98
N GLU A 305 -22.94 11.43 -8.35
CA GLU A 305 -24.07 11.32 -7.41
C GLU A 305 -23.96 10.09 -6.48
N GLU A 306 -23.27 9.03 -6.92
CA GLU A 306 -22.97 7.88 -6.06
C GLU A 306 -21.77 8.16 -5.18
N PHE A 307 -20.73 8.79 -5.71
CA PHE A 307 -19.55 9.18 -4.92
C PHE A 307 -19.88 10.12 -3.76
N LYS A 308 -20.83 11.06 -3.93
CA LYS A 308 -21.31 11.97 -2.87
C LYS A 308 -21.93 11.25 -1.64
N LYS A 309 -22.30 9.98 -1.79
CA LYS A 309 -22.81 9.18 -0.67
C LYS A 309 -21.69 8.63 0.21
N TRP A 310 -20.45 8.68 -0.25
CA TRP A 310 -19.30 8.19 0.48
C TRP A 310 -18.66 9.29 1.31
N GLU A 311 -18.45 9.00 2.56
CA GLU A 311 -17.64 9.80 3.48
C GLU A 311 -16.56 8.92 4.12
N ILE A 312 -15.49 9.58 4.57
CA ILE A 312 -14.34 8.96 5.19
C ILE A 312 -14.23 9.47 6.62
N SER A 313 -13.95 8.57 7.54
CA SER A 313 -13.67 8.85 8.95
C SER A 313 -12.49 8.05 9.43
N PHE A 314 -11.98 8.37 10.62
CA PHE A 314 -10.98 7.55 11.28
C PHE A 314 -11.56 6.18 11.64
N ILE A 315 -10.67 5.21 11.84
CA ILE A 315 -11.03 3.87 12.30
C ILE A 315 -11.57 3.98 13.73
N PRO A 316 -12.74 3.40 14.03
CA PRO A 316 -13.30 3.43 15.38
C PRO A 316 -12.42 2.66 16.37
N THR A 317 -12.41 3.13 17.60
CA THR A 317 -11.61 2.59 18.71
C THR A 317 -12.46 1.73 19.64
N MET A 318 -11.84 1.01 20.58
CA MET A 318 -12.58 0.23 21.57
C MET A 318 -13.44 1.14 22.45
N ASN A 319 -12.86 2.26 22.95
CA ASN A 319 -13.53 3.24 23.76
C ASN A 319 -13.49 4.63 23.09
N PRO A 320 -14.49 5.49 23.30
CA PRO A 320 -14.59 6.78 22.61
C PRO A 320 -13.46 7.78 22.93
N ASP A 321 -12.73 7.55 24.02
CA ASP A 321 -11.63 8.40 24.50
C ASP A 321 -10.23 7.83 24.12
N ASP A 322 -10.18 6.65 23.51
CA ASP A 322 -8.92 6.07 23.04
C ASP A 322 -8.33 6.89 21.87
N PRO A 323 -7.00 6.99 21.73
CA PRO A 323 -6.38 7.68 20.62
C PRO A 323 -6.73 6.99 19.30
N GLN A 324 -7.06 7.79 18.28
CA GLN A 324 -7.39 7.27 16.95
C GLN A 324 -6.11 6.97 16.15
N LYS A 325 -5.42 5.91 16.52
CA LYS A 325 -4.23 5.44 15.82
C LYS A 325 -4.57 4.93 14.44
N THR A 326 -3.63 5.09 13.52
CA THR A 326 -3.70 4.53 12.16
C THR A 326 -2.36 3.99 11.73
N GLY A 327 -2.37 2.90 10.96
CA GLY A 327 -1.14 2.41 10.35
C GLY A 327 -0.68 3.34 9.24
N THR A 328 0.59 3.77 9.30
CA THR A 328 1.26 4.50 8.22
C THR A 328 2.31 3.64 7.56
N GLY A 329 2.34 3.68 6.25
CA GLY A 329 3.27 2.92 5.44
C GLY A 329 3.54 3.64 4.13
N GLY A 330 3.88 2.89 3.10
CA GLY A 330 3.99 3.41 1.75
C GLY A 330 5.33 3.12 1.09
N TRP A 331 5.68 3.93 0.10
CA TRP A 331 6.75 3.60 -0.84
C TRP A 331 7.90 4.58 -0.78
N THR A 332 9.09 4.01 -0.62
CA THR A 332 10.35 4.74 -0.69
C THR A 332 11.08 4.43 -2.00
N MET A 333 12.07 5.26 -2.32
CA MET A 333 13.09 4.97 -3.33
C MET A 333 14.41 4.75 -2.65
N GLY A 334 14.97 3.55 -2.86
CA GLY A 334 16.27 3.16 -2.34
C GLY A 334 17.33 3.09 -3.45
N ALA A 335 18.54 3.55 -3.17
CA ALA A 335 19.70 3.42 -4.06
C ALA A 335 20.59 2.26 -3.62
N PHE A 336 20.96 1.38 -4.56
CA PHE A 336 21.73 0.16 -4.30
C PHE A 336 23.14 0.18 -4.92
N SER A 337 23.37 1.07 -5.89
CA SER A 337 24.62 1.13 -6.64
C SER A 337 25.79 1.66 -5.83
N ASP A 338 26.98 1.11 -6.02
CA ASP A 338 28.24 1.67 -5.49
C ASP A 338 28.74 2.87 -6.32
N ASP A 339 28.15 3.11 -7.49
CA ASP A 339 28.49 4.26 -8.35
C ASP A 339 27.75 5.51 -7.84
N PRO A 340 28.48 6.54 -7.36
CA PRO A 340 27.86 7.75 -6.81
C PRO A 340 27.06 8.55 -7.83
N GLU A 341 27.37 8.46 -9.14
CA GLU A 341 26.60 9.14 -10.18
C GLU A 341 25.23 8.46 -10.37
N LYS A 342 25.16 7.14 -10.21
CA LYS A 342 23.90 6.42 -10.26
C LYS A 342 23.05 6.66 -9.00
N VAL A 343 23.67 6.74 -7.81
CA VAL A 343 22.98 7.13 -6.57
C VAL A 343 22.38 8.52 -6.70
N LYS A 344 23.17 9.46 -7.23
CA LYS A 344 22.72 10.83 -7.50
C LYS A 344 21.52 10.82 -8.47
N MET A 345 21.65 10.10 -9.60
CA MET A 345 20.58 10.02 -10.61
C MET A 345 19.31 9.37 -10.06
N CYS A 346 19.43 8.35 -9.18
CA CYS A 346 18.31 7.76 -8.48
C CYS A 346 17.55 8.81 -7.65
N MET A 347 18.27 9.68 -6.91
CA MET A 347 17.65 10.73 -6.10
C MET A 347 17.10 11.89 -6.94
N GLU A 348 17.76 12.27 -8.03
CA GLU A 348 17.22 13.24 -8.98
C GLU A 348 15.92 12.72 -9.60
N PHE A 349 15.91 11.46 -10.08
CA PHE A 349 14.69 10.83 -10.57
C PHE A 349 13.58 10.81 -9.52
N THR A 350 13.91 10.48 -8.27
CA THR A 350 12.93 10.44 -7.18
C THR A 350 12.33 11.82 -6.91
N LYS A 351 13.15 12.86 -6.88
CA LYS A 351 12.70 14.24 -6.64
C LYS A 351 11.86 14.78 -7.79
N ASP A 352 12.29 14.58 -9.03
CA ASP A 352 11.66 15.19 -10.20
C ASP A 352 10.38 14.45 -10.63
N VAL A 353 10.28 13.16 -10.29
CA VAL A 353 9.17 12.31 -10.74
C VAL A 353 8.19 11.99 -9.62
N PHE A 354 8.67 11.66 -8.45
CA PHE A 354 7.81 11.10 -7.39
C PHE A 354 7.44 12.13 -6.32
N ILE A 355 8.43 12.82 -5.73
CA ILE A 355 8.17 13.79 -4.66
C ILE A 355 7.45 15.01 -5.25
N GLY A 356 6.27 15.30 -4.77
CA GLY A 356 5.42 16.39 -5.26
C GLY A 356 4.65 16.03 -6.52
N GLU A 357 5.31 15.89 -7.67
CA GLU A 357 4.62 15.63 -8.95
C GLU A 357 3.94 14.25 -8.97
N GLY A 358 4.59 13.20 -8.49
CA GLY A 358 3.99 11.87 -8.37
C GLY A 358 2.82 11.85 -7.40
N ASN A 359 2.94 12.55 -6.26
CA ASN A 359 1.83 12.76 -5.33
C ASN A 359 0.67 13.50 -6.00
N GLN A 360 0.95 14.56 -6.78
CA GLN A 360 -0.06 15.31 -7.55
C GLN A 360 -0.78 14.42 -8.57
N VAL A 361 -0.07 13.50 -9.23
CA VAL A 361 -0.64 12.56 -10.20
C VAL A 361 -1.54 11.54 -9.52
N THR A 362 -1.03 10.86 -8.50
CA THR A 362 -1.71 9.74 -7.86
C THR A 362 -2.71 10.18 -6.80
N GLY A 363 -2.43 11.28 -6.08
CA GLY A 363 -3.13 11.66 -4.86
C GLY A 363 -2.69 10.87 -3.64
N GLN A 364 -1.62 10.09 -3.75
CA GLN A 364 -0.99 9.48 -2.58
C GLN A 364 -0.36 10.55 -1.69
N LEU A 365 -0.48 10.35 -0.38
CA LEU A 365 -0.11 11.39 0.58
C LEU A 365 1.40 11.64 0.56
N PRO A 366 1.83 12.91 0.50
CA PRO A 366 3.24 13.23 0.61
C PRO A 366 3.74 12.98 2.03
N THR A 367 5.03 12.74 2.15
CA THR A 367 5.73 12.60 3.44
C THR A 367 6.24 13.91 4.00
N SER A 368 6.17 14.98 3.21
CA SER A 368 6.51 16.35 3.58
C SER A 368 5.26 17.14 3.92
N GLU A 369 5.24 17.80 5.08
CA GLU A 369 4.07 18.55 5.53
C GLU A 369 3.72 19.75 4.63
N SER A 370 4.75 20.44 4.10
CA SER A 370 4.55 21.62 3.22
C SER A 370 3.84 21.27 1.92
N LEU A 371 4.02 20.07 1.38
CA LEU A 371 3.40 19.64 0.13
C LEU A 371 1.87 19.58 0.20
N PHE A 372 1.28 19.39 1.39
CA PHE A 372 -0.18 19.53 1.57
C PHE A 372 -0.66 20.96 1.31
N ASP A 373 0.21 21.95 1.58
CA ASP A 373 -0.11 23.37 1.35
C ASP A 373 0.29 23.85 -0.05
N GLU A 374 1.19 23.20 -0.74
CA GLU A 374 1.74 23.61 -2.03
C GLU A 374 0.99 23.00 -3.21
N LEU A 375 0.63 21.71 -3.11
CA LEU A 375 0.08 20.97 -4.24
C LEU A 375 -1.43 21.15 -4.38
N PRO A 376 -1.93 21.50 -5.59
CA PRO A 376 -3.36 21.72 -5.83
C PRO A 376 -4.26 20.54 -5.46
N LYS A 377 -3.80 19.31 -5.66
CA LYS A 377 -4.55 18.08 -5.36
C LYS A 377 -4.97 18.02 -3.89
N PHE A 378 -4.10 18.43 -2.98
CA PHE A 378 -4.31 18.34 -1.53
C PHE A 378 -5.09 19.52 -0.95
N LYS A 379 -5.65 20.40 -1.79
CA LYS A 379 -6.60 21.45 -1.37
C LYS A 379 -8.05 20.97 -1.25
N GLU A 380 -8.34 19.73 -1.63
CA GLU A 380 -9.65 19.15 -1.37
C GLU A 380 -9.81 18.89 0.15
N PRO A 381 -10.99 19.18 0.76
CA PRO A 381 -11.16 19.11 2.22
C PRO A 381 -10.83 17.75 2.85
N ILE A 382 -10.93 16.65 2.09
CA ILE A 382 -10.61 15.31 2.59
C ILE A 382 -9.14 15.18 2.97
N TYR A 383 -8.24 15.89 2.28
CA TYR A 383 -6.81 15.81 2.58
C TYR A 383 -6.43 16.51 3.90
N ASP A 384 -7.26 17.43 4.40
CA ASP A 384 -7.11 17.96 5.76
C ASP A 384 -7.34 16.85 6.80
N THR A 385 -8.34 15.99 6.55
CA THR A 385 -8.60 14.81 7.40
C THR A 385 -7.45 13.82 7.35
N PHE A 386 -6.91 13.53 6.17
CA PHE A 386 -5.76 12.64 6.04
C PHE A 386 -4.51 13.20 6.72
N ARG A 387 -4.22 14.49 6.50
CA ARG A 387 -3.09 15.17 7.18
C ARG A 387 -3.21 15.11 8.69
N GLU A 388 -4.41 15.30 9.23
CA GLU A 388 -4.65 15.17 10.68
C GLU A 388 -4.44 13.74 11.16
N GLY A 389 -4.92 12.74 10.40
CA GLY A 389 -4.70 11.33 10.71
C GLY A 389 -3.23 10.92 10.72
N LEU A 390 -2.40 11.48 9.82
CA LEU A 390 -0.96 11.19 9.79
C LEU A 390 -0.21 11.62 11.05
N LYS A 391 -0.73 12.57 11.82
CA LYS A 391 -0.13 12.97 13.11
C LYS A 391 -0.25 11.89 14.18
N GLU A 392 -1.24 11.00 14.05
CA GLU A 392 -1.47 9.84 14.90
C GLU A 392 -1.00 8.53 14.23
N GLY A 393 -0.21 8.69 13.18
CA GLY A 393 0.31 7.59 12.40
C GLY A 393 1.33 6.74 13.17
N GLU A 394 1.21 5.43 13.03
CA GLU A 394 2.11 4.44 13.62
C GLU A 394 2.74 3.61 12.49
N ALA A 395 4.06 3.58 12.43
CA ALA A 395 4.77 2.74 11.48
C ALA A 395 4.89 1.31 12.00
N ARG A 396 4.88 0.35 11.07
CA ARG A 396 5.19 -1.05 11.42
C ARG A 396 6.62 -1.16 11.95
N PRO A 397 6.88 -2.05 12.95
CA PRO A 397 8.22 -2.20 13.50
C PRO A 397 9.26 -2.56 12.42
N GLY A 398 10.32 -1.77 12.33
CA GLY A 398 11.41 -1.97 11.36
C GLY A 398 12.42 -3.05 11.79
N VAL A 399 11.98 -4.12 12.41
CA VAL A 399 12.84 -5.18 12.95
C VAL A 399 12.85 -6.43 12.07
N PRO A 400 13.96 -7.18 11.98
CA PRO A 400 14.08 -8.35 11.09
C PRO A 400 13.02 -9.42 11.32
N VAL A 401 12.49 -9.57 12.53
CA VAL A 401 11.48 -10.57 12.88
C VAL A 401 10.06 -10.15 12.48
N TYR A 402 9.82 -8.88 12.13
CA TYR A 402 8.48 -8.37 11.82
C TYR A 402 7.73 -9.17 10.73
N PRO A 403 8.35 -9.59 9.61
CA PRO A 403 7.63 -10.38 8.61
C PRO A 403 7.04 -11.68 9.17
N GLU A 404 7.71 -12.32 10.14
CA GLU A 404 7.17 -13.50 10.80
C GLU A 404 6.08 -13.12 11.81
N ILE A 405 6.24 -12.05 12.59
CA ILE A 405 5.18 -11.53 13.47
C ILE A 405 3.91 -11.29 12.65
N SER A 406 4.03 -10.57 11.55
CA SER A 406 2.90 -10.29 10.66
C SER A 406 2.26 -11.56 10.11
N ASN A 407 3.06 -12.51 9.62
CA ASN A 407 2.57 -13.78 9.14
C ASN A 407 1.77 -14.55 10.22
N GLN A 408 2.24 -14.55 11.46
CA GLN A 408 1.58 -15.25 12.58
C GLN A 408 0.28 -14.53 13.00
N ILE A 409 0.24 -13.19 13.00
CA ILE A 409 -0.99 -12.42 13.23
C ILE A 409 -2.03 -12.70 12.13
N GLN A 410 -1.62 -12.76 10.85
CA GLN A 410 -2.50 -13.11 9.74
C GLN A 410 -3.14 -14.50 9.93
N ILE A 411 -2.35 -15.48 10.40
CA ILE A 411 -2.83 -16.84 10.69
C ILE A 411 -3.83 -16.79 11.86
N ALA A 412 -3.49 -16.06 12.93
CA ALA A 412 -4.37 -15.92 14.09
C ALA A 412 -5.71 -15.29 13.71
N ILE A 413 -5.71 -14.17 12.98
CA ILE A 413 -6.94 -13.53 12.49
C ILE A 413 -7.75 -14.54 11.63
N GLY A 414 -7.12 -15.19 10.66
CA GLY A 414 -7.81 -16.13 9.77
C GLY A 414 -8.45 -17.29 10.51
N THR A 415 -7.75 -17.93 11.47
CA THR A 415 -8.27 -19.07 12.25
C THR A 415 -9.37 -18.66 13.22
N VAL A 416 -9.29 -17.45 13.78
CA VAL A 416 -10.35 -16.88 14.63
C VAL A 416 -11.60 -16.59 13.81
N LEU A 417 -11.47 -15.95 12.66
CA LEU A 417 -12.60 -15.64 11.78
C LEU A 417 -13.30 -16.87 11.20
N THR A 418 -12.54 -17.96 10.97
CA THR A 418 -13.11 -19.24 10.49
C THR A 418 -13.67 -20.09 11.62
N GLY A 419 -13.40 -19.75 12.88
CA GLY A 419 -13.78 -20.53 14.05
C GLY A 419 -12.95 -21.79 14.27
N GLU A 420 -11.79 -21.87 13.63
CA GLU A 420 -10.83 -23.00 13.80
C GLU A 420 -10.10 -22.92 15.15
N SER A 421 -9.89 -21.70 15.68
CA SER A 421 -9.26 -21.46 16.98
C SER A 421 -10.02 -20.42 17.78
N THR A 422 -9.93 -20.49 19.11
CA THR A 422 -10.33 -19.36 19.96
C THR A 422 -9.32 -18.22 19.84
N PRO A 423 -9.69 -16.97 20.16
CA PRO A 423 -8.74 -15.85 20.18
C PRO A 423 -7.51 -16.12 21.04
N GLU A 424 -7.69 -16.76 22.22
CA GLU A 424 -6.60 -17.10 23.13
C GLU A 424 -5.64 -18.13 22.53
N GLU A 425 -6.16 -19.22 21.96
CA GLU A 425 -5.34 -20.26 21.31
C GLU A 425 -4.58 -19.70 20.12
N ALA A 426 -5.23 -18.89 19.29
CA ALA A 426 -4.62 -18.26 18.11
C ALA A 426 -3.50 -17.29 18.50
N LEU A 427 -3.71 -16.45 19.52
CA LEU A 427 -2.70 -15.53 20.03
C LEU A 427 -1.50 -16.28 20.64
N ASP A 428 -1.76 -17.30 21.47
CA ASP A 428 -0.69 -18.09 22.11
C ASP A 428 0.22 -18.75 21.07
N GLU A 429 -0.35 -19.29 20.00
CA GLU A 429 0.40 -19.90 18.91
C GLU A 429 1.17 -18.86 18.12
N ALA A 430 0.54 -17.74 17.75
CA ALA A 430 1.17 -16.65 17.02
C ALA A 430 2.36 -16.06 17.79
N TYR A 431 2.19 -15.79 19.08
CA TYR A 431 3.27 -15.27 19.93
C TYR A 431 4.42 -16.24 20.06
N LYS A 432 4.14 -17.50 20.39
CA LYS A 432 5.15 -18.56 20.52
C LYS A 432 6.00 -18.71 19.25
N ASN A 433 5.36 -18.70 18.08
CA ASN A 433 6.07 -18.87 16.80
C ASN A 433 6.91 -17.62 16.48
N SER A 434 6.40 -16.43 16.74
CA SER A 434 7.13 -15.16 16.57
C SER A 434 8.36 -15.08 17.49
N LEU A 435 8.22 -15.49 18.75
CA LEU A 435 9.32 -15.53 19.70
C LEU A 435 10.39 -16.55 19.27
N SER A 436 9.98 -17.72 18.80
CA SER A 436 10.90 -18.73 18.28
C SER A 436 11.70 -18.23 17.07
N ALA A 437 11.05 -17.50 16.16
CA ALA A 437 11.74 -16.90 15.01
C ALA A 437 12.74 -15.81 15.43
N TYR A 438 12.39 -14.98 16.41
CA TYR A 438 13.31 -14.01 16.98
C TYR A 438 14.54 -14.68 17.60
N GLU A 439 14.36 -15.73 18.42
CA GLU A 439 15.47 -16.47 19.03
C GLU A 439 16.36 -17.16 17.98
N GLU A 440 15.83 -17.58 16.84
CA GLU A 440 16.61 -18.16 15.75
C GLU A 440 17.46 -17.11 15.03
N GLN A 441 16.97 -15.87 14.89
CA GLN A 441 17.73 -14.77 14.29
C GLN A 441 18.89 -14.28 15.18
N GLN A 442 18.83 -14.53 16.49
CA GLN A 442 19.88 -14.16 17.45
C GLN A 442 21.05 -15.17 17.51
N LYS A 443 20.96 -16.32 16.84
CA LYS A 443 22.00 -17.37 16.80
C LYS A 443 22.99 -17.18 15.68
#